data_b9464af3dbfb41dc14c9d98ab17498ec
#
_entry.id   b9464af3dbfb41dc14c9d98ab17498ec
#
_cell.length_a   1.000
_cell.length_b   1.000
_cell.length_c   1.000
_cell.angle_alpha   90.00
_cell.angle_beta   90.00
_cell.angle_gamma   90.00
#
_symmetry.space_group_name_H-M   'P 1'
#
loop_
_entity.id
_entity.type
_entity.pdbx_description
1 polymer ?
#
loop_
_entity_poly.entity_id
_entity_poly.type
_entity_poly.pdbx_seq_one_letter_code
_entity_poly.pdbx_strand_id
1 'polypeptide(L)'
;GNFSYLQSQDSQNRQSAPYEKMHETLKEEYNYLKKMADSYKDDGDTEMQALYENNAKNIRTSMAQVQSTINRMNSASQEKTMEDLADTLAASAQNLMNSYNQMAANVAAMEKNVEAAQSSYDAAVKKRSAGLIKDTELESEKSSLERQQNSLASLKEQQSELKESLLTLLGLSGRTDVEIGTVPDPDMTAIRAVSVENDLQTAISNDPTWVSEMKSKVTGTDNRELRKQRISEASQNAEISLRSTYENLQNAVSQYEAAESAYSAAKQAWDTVQKKQAAGMLSKNAYLSGESAWLSGEAAMNTAKLNLVSAYESYVWQVAGVETGASAGASGGGGAPAGR
;
A
#
# COMPACT_ATOMS: atom_id res chain seq x y z
N GLY A 1 4.85 12.86 -3.44
CA GLY A 1 3.58 13.10 -4.09
C GLY A 1 3.25 11.99 -5.05
N ASN A 2 2.04 11.59 -5.03
CA ASN A 2 1.56 10.45 -5.80
C ASN A 2 1.24 10.88 -7.23
N PHE A 3 1.99 10.35 -8.20
CA PHE A 3 1.82 10.70 -9.62
C PHE A 3 0.40 10.40 -10.14
N SER A 4 -0.18 9.26 -9.76
CA SER A 4 -1.53 8.89 -10.17
C SER A 4 -2.59 9.84 -9.58
N TYR A 5 -2.42 10.30 -8.34
CA TYR A 5 -3.26 11.31 -7.72
C TYR A 5 -3.18 12.64 -8.47
N LEU A 6 -1.95 13.13 -8.74
CA LEU A 6 -1.73 14.37 -9.49
C LEU A 6 -2.27 14.27 -10.92
N GLN A 7 -2.13 13.13 -11.58
CA GLN A 7 -2.70 12.88 -12.91
C GLN A 7 -4.23 12.88 -12.90
N SER A 8 -4.85 12.29 -11.87
CA SER A 8 -6.31 12.30 -11.71
C SER A 8 -6.83 13.71 -11.47
N GLN A 9 -6.16 14.50 -10.61
CA GLN A 9 -6.50 15.89 -10.35
C GLN A 9 -6.34 16.77 -11.58
N ASP A 10 -5.25 16.63 -12.34
CA ASP A 10 -5.04 17.34 -13.62
C ASP A 10 -6.08 16.93 -14.67
N SER A 11 -6.44 15.66 -14.74
CA SER A 11 -7.51 15.16 -15.62
C SER A 11 -8.87 15.76 -15.27
N GLN A 12 -9.20 15.87 -13.98
CA GLN A 12 -10.43 16.50 -13.49
C GLN A 12 -10.47 17.99 -13.88
N ASN A 13 -9.39 18.73 -13.63
CA ASN A 13 -9.28 20.14 -14.00
C ASN A 13 -9.42 20.35 -15.52
N ARG A 14 -8.84 19.47 -16.33
CA ARG A 14 -8.97 19.49 -17.80
C ARG A 14 -10.39 19.18 -18.25
N GLN A 15 -11.14 18.36 -17.52
CA GLN A 15 -12.53 18.03 -17.85
C GLN A 15 -13.49 19.18 -17.49
N SER A 16 -13.28 19.92 -16.39
CA SER A 16 -14.13 21.04 -15.98
C SER A 16 -13.88 22.32 -16.80
N ALA A 17 -12.64 22.60 -17.19
CA ALA A 17 -12.24 23.82 -17.89
C ALA A 17 -13.05 24.14 -19.17
N PRO A 18 -13.39 23.18 -20.06
CA PRO A 18 -14.24 23.45 -21.21
C PRO A 18 -15.66 23.91 -20.82
N TYR A 19 -16.22 23.35 -19.74
CA TYR A 19 -17.55 23.72 -19.24
C TYR A 19 -17.53 25.08 -18.55
N GLU A 20 -16.48 25.42 -17.83
CA GLU A 20 -16.29 26.76 -17.24
C GLU A 20 -16.22 27.83 -18.33
N LYS A 21 -15.44 27.59 -19.38
CA LYS A 21 -15.35 28.46 -20.56
C LYS A 21 -16.70 28.57 -21.26
N MET A 22 -17.42 27.47 -21.44
CA MET A 22 -18.76 27.45 -22.03
C MET A 22 -19.75 28.26 -21.18
N HIS A 23 -19.70 28.14 -19.86
CA HIS A 23 -20.55 28.92 -18.95
C HIS A 23 -20.26 30.43 -19.09
N GLU A 24 -19.00 30.84 -19.22
CA GLU A 24 -18.59 32.22 -19.40
C GLU A 24 -19.11 32.78 -20.74
N THR A 25 -18.98 32.03 -21.83
CA THR A 25 -19.54 32.42 -23.14
C THR A 25 -21.05 32.57 -23.11
N LEU A 26 -21.75 31.64 -22.49
CA LEU A 26 -23.21 31.73 -22.33
C LEU A 26 -23.64 32.94 -21.49
N LYS A 27 -22.86 33.31 -20.50
CA LYS A 27 -23.08 34.49 -19.65
C LYS A 27 -22.94 35.81 -20.45
N GLU A 28 -21.91 35.87 -21.30
CA GLU A 28 -21.75 37.03 -22.21
C GLU A 28 -22.92 37.17 -23.17
N GLU A 29 -23.35 36.05 -23.77
CA GLU A 29 -24.51 36.01 -24.66
C GLU A 29 -25.81 36.38 -23.94
N TYR A 30 -26.06 35.89 -22.74
CA TYR A 30 -27.17 36.29 -21.91
C TYR A 30 -27.21 37.79 -21.65
N ASN A 31 -26.07 38.38 -21.29
CA ASN A 31 -25.97 39.82 -21.03
C ASN A 31 -26.22 40.63 -22.28
N TYR A 32 -25.75 40.19 -23.44
CA TYR A 32 -26.06 40.82 -24.73
C TYR A 32 -27.55 40.79 -25.05
N LEU A 33 -28.21 39.64 -24.94
CA LEU A 33 -29.64 39.48 -25.20
C LEU A 33 -30.50 40.32 -24.25
N LYS A 34 -30.12 40.42 -22.98
CA LYS A 34 -30.78 41.29 -22.03
C LYS A 34 -30.67 42.77 -22.40
N LYS A 35 -29.48 43.22 -22.78
CA LYS A 35 -29.24 44.57 -23.23
C LYS A 35 -30.06 44.91 -24.47
N MET A 36 -30.19 43.98 -25.43
CA MET A 36 -31.02 44.15 -26.61
C MET A 36 -32.54 44.23 -26.26
N ALA A 37 -32.97 43.36 -25.36
CA ALA A 37 -34.39 43.41 -24.87
C ALA A 37 -34.73 44.76 -24.23
N ASP A 38 -33.82 45.28 -23.38
CA ASP A 38 -33.99 46.58 -22.73
C ASP A 38 -34.00 47.71 -23.76
N SER A 39 -33.16 47.69 -24.81
CA SER A 39 -33.18 48.67 -25.90
C SER A 39 -34.49 48.69 -26.66
N TYR A 40 -35.03 47.53 -27.06
CA TYR A 40 -36.32 47.45 -27.75
C TYR A 40 -37.50 47.83 -26.85
N LYS A 41 -37.39 47.62 -25.56
CA LYS A 41 -38.35 48.11 -24.57
C LYS A 41 -38.42 49.64 -24.57
N ASP A 42 -37.25 50.30 -24.58
CA ASP A 42 -37.14 51.76 -24.61
C ASP A 42 -37.66 52.34 -25.93
N ASP A 43 -37.50 51.62 -27.05
CA ASP A 43 -38.01 51.95 -28.38
C ASP A 43 -39.50 51.64 -28.53
N GLY A 44 -40.13 50.96 -27.56
CA GLY A 44 -41.58 50.61 -27.60
C GLY A 44 -41.91 49.40 -28.48
N ASP A 45 -40.90 48.65 -29.00
CA ASP A 45 -41.09 47.46 -29.80
C ASP A 45 -41.25 46.21 -28.92
N THR A 46 -42.51 45.93 -28.58
CA THR A 46 -42.91 44.86 -27.67
C THR A 46 -42.66 43.45 -28.25
N GLU A 47 -42.71 43.30 -29.58
CA GLU A 47 -42.48 42.01 -30.24
C GLU A 47 -41.03 41.62 -30.20
N MET A 48 -40.14 42.55 -30.57
CA MET A 48 -38.69 42.32 -30.49
C MET A 48 -38.21 42.18 -29.05
N GLN A 49 -38.75 42.98 -28.12
CA GLN A 49 -38.47 42.80 -26.69
C GLN A 49 -38.78 41.38 -26.24
N ALA A 50 -39.98 40.86 -26.52
CA ALA A 50 -40.38 39.50 -26.12
C ALA A 50 -39.49 38.41 -26.75
N LEU A 51 -39.07 38.60 -28.01
CA LEU A 51 -38.18 37.69 -28.68
C LEU A 51 -36.80 37.58 -27.96
N TYR A 52 -36.20 38.74 -27.65
CA TYR A 52 -34.91 38.77 -26.96
C TYR A 52 -35.00 38.27 -25.51
N GLU A 53 -36.11 38.57 -24.81
CA GLU A 53 -36.36 38.02 -23.46
C GLU A 53 -36.51 36.50 -23.45
N ASN A 54 -37.23 35.93 -24.43
CA ASN A 54 -37.33 34.46 -24.57
C ASN A 54 -36.01 33.82 -24.89
N ASN A 55 -35.19 34.41 -25.76
CA ASN A 55 -33.85 33.92 -26.05
C ASN A 55 -32.96 34.01 -24.82
N ALA A 56 -32.98 35.11 -24.07
CA ALA A 56 -32.26 35.24 -22.81
C ALA A 56 -32.69 34.18 -21.78
N LYS A 57 -33.97 33.86 -21.69
CA LYS A 57 -34.47 32.79 -20.82
C LYS A 57 -33.92 31.41 -21.21
N ASN A 58 -33.85 31.11 -22.51
CA ASN A 58 -33.27 29.85 -23.00
C ASN A 58 -31.77 29.73 -22.67
N ILE A 59 -31.00 30.82 -22.90
CA ILE A 59 -29.58 30.87 -22.52
C ILE A 59 -29.40 30.69 -21.02
N ARG A 60 -30.22 31.33 -20.18
CA ARG A 60 -30.18 31.14 -18.74
C ARG A 60 -30.42 29.68 -18.32
N THR A 61 -31.33 28.99 -19.00
CA THR A 61 -31.55 27.56 -18.76
C THR A 61 -30.32 26.73 -19.11
N SER A 62 -29.69 27.01 -20.25
CA SER A 62 -28.42 26.35 -20.66
C SER A 62 -27.29 26.62 -19.68
N MET A 63 -27.16 27.87 -19.19
CA MET A 63 -26.19 28.22 -18.13
C MET A 63 -26.42 27.40 -16.87
N ALA A 64 -27.66 27.25 -16.42
CA ALA A 64 -27.97 26.46 -15.21
C ALA A 64 -27.60 24.98 -15.40
N GLN A 65 -27.79 24.41 -16.59
CA GLN A 65 -27.39 23.04 -16.91
C GLN A 65 -25.87 22.87 -16.90
N VAL A 66 -25.13 23.81 -17.51
CA VAL A 66 -23.66 23.80 -17.52
C VAL A 66 -23.14 23.97 -16.11
N GLN A 67 -23.68 24.91 -15.32
CA GLN A 67 -23.29 25.10 -13.91
C GLN A 67 -23.53 23.82 -13.06
N SER A 68 -24.67 23.17 -13.28
CA SER A 68 -24.99 21.90 -12.61
C SER A 68 -23.94 20.80 -12.95
N THR A 69 -23.46 20.79 -14.20
CA THR A 69 -22.43 19.85 -14.65
C THR A 69 -21.08 20.17 -13.99
N ILE A 70 -20.68 21.45 -13.94
CA ILE A 70 -19.46 21.91 -13.24
C ILE A 70 -19.55 21.53 -11.75
N ASN A 71 -20.67 21.83 -11.08
CA ASN A 71 -20.85 21.50 -9.66
C ASN A 71 -20.78 20.00 -9.39
N ARG A 72 -21.28 19.17 -10.31
CA ARG A 72 -21.17 17.72 -10.20
C ARG A 72 -19.74 17.23 -10.38
N MET A 73 -18.97 17.84 -11.29
CA MET A 73 -17.55 17.51 -11.49
C MET A 73 -16.68 17.93 -10.29
N ASN A 74 -17.00 19.07 -9.68
CA ASN A 74 -16.29 19.65 -8.54
C ASN A 74 -16.96 19.31 -7.19
N SER A 75 -17.73 18.23 -7.13
CA SER A 75 -18.47 17.87 -5.91
C SER A 75 -17.53 17.30 -4.83
N ALA A 76 -17.87 17.53 -3.56
CA ALA A 76 -17.20 16.92 -2.40
C ALA A 76 -17.12 15.39 -2.48
N SER A 77 -17.98 14.73 -3.23
CA SER A 77 -17.90 13.28 -3.49
C SER A 77 -16.72 12.91 -4.38
N GLN A 78 -16.32 13.75 -5.33
CA GLN A 78 -15.14 13.50 -6.17
C GLN A 78 -13.85 13.83 -5.42
N GLU A 79 -13.84 14.91 -4.63
CA GLU A 79 -12.72 15.25 -3.76
C GLU A 79 -12.43 14.10 -2.79
N LYS A 80 -13.46 13.56 -2.14
CA LYS A 80 -13.30 12.39 -1.29
C LYS A 80 -12.79 11.15 -2.06
N THR A 81 -13.28 10.91 -3.27
CA THR A 81 -12.78 9.79 -4.11
C THR A 81 -11.29 9.97 -4.44
N MET A 82 -10.83 11.20 -4.62
CA MET A 82 -9.43 11.51 -4.86
C MET A 82 -8.56 11.31 -3.61
N GLU A 83 -9.08 11.68 -2.42
CA GLU A 83 -8.43 11.39 -1.14
C GLU A 83 -8.35 9.89 -0.90
N ASP A 84 -9.44 9.15 -1.04
CA ASP A 84 -9.47 7.69 -0.89
C ASP A 84 -8.49 6.99 -1.85
N LEU A 85 -8.35 7.51 -3.09
CA LEU A 85 -7.37 7.01 -4.06
C LEU A 85 -5.92 7.31 -3.60
N ALA A 86 -5.65 8.52 -3.09
CA ALA A 86 -4.34 8.90 -2.60
C ALA A 86 -3.92 8.02 -1.41
N ASP A 87 -4.84 7.76 -0.48
CA ASP A 87 -4.62 6.91 0.69
C ASP A 87 -4.36 5.45 0.28
N THR A 88 -5.15 4.92 -0.66
CA THR A 88 -4.95 3.57 -1.21
C THR A 88 -3.58 3.42 -1.88
N LEU A 89 -3.15 4.43 -2.63
CA LEU A 89 -1.84 4.44 -3.28
C LEU A 89 -0.71 4.59 -2.25
N ALA A 90 -0.90 5.39 -1.20
CA ALA A 90 0.06 5.51 -0.11
C ALA A 90 0.23 4.19 0.65
N ALA A 91 -0.88 3.52 1.01
CA ALA A 91 -0.86 2.20 1.64
C ALA A 91 -0.17 1.15 0.75
N SER A 92 -0.45 1.16 -0.56
CA SER A 92 0.19 0.26 -1.52
C SER A 92 1.70 0.51 -1.63
N ALA A 93 2.13 1.79 -1.63
CA ALA A 93 3.54 2.16 -1.63
C ALA A 93 4.25 1.72 -0.35
N GLN A 94 3.63 1.88 0.82
CA GLN A 94 4.15 1.38 2.10
C GLN A 94 4.34 -0.13 2.08
N ASN A 95 3.34 -0.89 1.61
CA ASN A 95 3.42 -2.34 1.50
C ASN A 95 4.55 -2.80 0.56
N LEU A 96 4.73 -2.14 -0.59
CA LEU A 96 5.82 -2.44 -1.51
C LEU A 96 7.18 -2.08 -0.91
N MET A 97 7.29 -0.96 -0.19
CA MET A 97 8.52 -0.55 0.49
C MET A 97 8.90 -1.54 1.59
N ASN A 98 7.93 -2.00 2.40
CA ASN A 98 8.13 -3.02 3.42
C ASN A 98 8.61 -4.35 2.80
N SER A 99 7.94 -4.79 1.72
CA SER A 99 8.31 -6.01 0.99
C SER A 99 9.71 -5.92 0.38
N TYR A 100 10.07 -4.78 -0.20
CA TYR A 100 11.41 -4.54 -0.73
C TYR A 100 12.49 -4.61 0.36
N ASN A 101 12.26 -3.96 1.51
CA ASN A 101 13.21 -3.96 2.63
C ASN A 101 13.36 -5.36 3.24
N GLN A 102 12.27 -6.14 3.32
CA GLN A 102 12.33 -7.55 3.74
C GLN A 102 13.16 -8.38 2.76
N MET A 103 12.94 -8.20 1.47
CA MET A 103 13.70 -8.88 0.43
C MET A 103 15.19 -8.50 0.47
N ALA A 104 15.49 -7.21 0.70
CA ALA A 104 16.87 -6.73 0.85
C ALA A 104 17.61 -7.43 2.03
N ALA A 105 16.93 -7.62 3.17
CA ALA A 105 17.47 -8.35 4.30
C ALA A 105 17.73 -9.83 3.96
N ASN A 106 16.80 -10.47 3.23
CA ASN A 106 16.95 -11.86 2.79
C ASN A 106 18.10 -12.02 1.79
N VAL A 107 18.27 -11.08 0.85
CA VAL A 107 19.39 -11.06 -0.09
C VAL A 107 20.72 -10.95 0.66
N ALA A 108 20.84 -10.03 1.62
CA ALA A 108 22.06 -9.85 2.41
C ALA A 108 22.44 -11.12 3.21
N ALA A 109 21.45 -11.79 3.83
CA ALA A 109 21.67 -13.05 4.53
C ALA A 109 22.10 -14.18 3.55
N MET A 110 21.46 -14.26 2.37
CA MET A 110 21.80 -15.27 1.37
C MET A 110 23.20 -15.05 0.77
N GLU A 111 23.63 -13.81 0.58
CA GLU A 111 25.01 -13.49 0.14
C GLU A 111 26.05 -14.08 1.09
N LYS A 112 25.80 -14.01 2.39
CA LYS A 112 26.70 -14.61 3.40
C LYS A 112 26.64 -16.14 3.41
N ASN A 113 25.48 -16.72 3.17
CA ASN A 113 25.36 -18.17 3.01
C ASN A 113 26.11 -18.67 1.78
N VAL A 114 26.08 -17.94 0.67
CA VAL A 114 26.88 -18.26 -0.54
C VAL A 114 28.38 -18.14 -0.24
N GLU A 115 28.83 -17.11 0.49
CA GLU A 115 30.23 -16.94 0.89
C GLU A 115 30.70 -18.12 1.77
N ALA A 116 29.87 -18.56 2.71
CA ALA A 116 30.17 -19.73 3.56
C ALA A 116 30.21 -21.02 2.74
N ALA A 117 29.27 -21.24 1.82
CA ALA A 117 29.26 -22.41 0.93
C ALA A 117 30.45 -22.41 -0.03
N GLN A 118 30.88 -21.28 -0.57
CA GLN A 118 32.09 -21.13 -1.37
C GLN A 118 33.33 -21.52 -0.56
N SER A 119 33.44 -21.05 0.68
CA SER A 119 34.55 -21.42 1.57
C SER A 119 34.57 -22.91 1.88
N SER A 120 33.41 -23.55 2.07
CA SER A 120 33.30 -25.00 2.28
C SER A 120 33.74 -25.79 1.03
N TYR A 121 33.31 -25.38 -0.14
CA TYR A 121 33.70 -25.95 -1.42
C TYR A 121 35.23 -25.83 -1.64
N ASP A 122 35.83 -24.65 -1.42
CA ASP A 122 37.25 -24.41 -1.55
C ASP A 122 38.07 -25.31 -0.58
N ALA A 123 37.55 -25.52 0.63
CA ALA A 123 38.13 -26.44 1.60
C ALA A 123 38.03 -27.91 1.12
N ALA A 124 36.89 -28.28 0.53
CA ALA A 124 36.69 -29.62 -0.05
C ALA A 124 37.64 -29.89 -1.23
N VAL A 125 37.85 -28.89 -2.12
CA VAL A 125 38.82 -28.97 -3.22
C VAL A 125 40.22 -29.27 -2.69
N LYS A 126 40.68 -28.59 -1.63
CA LYS A 126 41.98 -28.81 -0.98
C LYS A 126 42.08 -30.21 -0.34
N LYS A 127 41.03 -30.65 0.35
CA LYS A 127 40.95 -31.99 0.93
C LYS A 127 40.99 -33.09 -0.14
N ARG A 128 40.28 -32.87 -1.25
CA ARG A 128 40.29 -33.83 -2.38
C ARG A 128 41.65 -33.92 -3.01
N SER A 129 42.35 -32.80 -3.22
CA SER A 129 43.72 -32.77 -3.75
C SER A 129 44.71 -33.49 -2.83
N ALA A 130 44.45 -33.50 -1.52
CA ALA A 130 45.23 -34.22 -0.52
C ALA A 130 44.81 -35.70 -0.35
N GLY A 131 43.79 -36.17 -1.12
CA GLY A 131 43.31 -37.55 -1.03
C GLY A 131 42.46 -37.83 0.22
N LEU A 132 42.00 -36.79 0.92
CA LEU A 132 41.29 -36.90 2.20
C LEU A 132 39.80 -37.10 2.10
N ILE A 133 39.21 -36.82 0.93
CA ILE A 133 37.77 -37.00 0.64
C ILE A 133 37.57 -37.63 -0.73
N LYS A 134 36.38 -38.18 -0.96
CA LYS A 134 35.97 -38.78 -2.24
C LYS A 134 35.43 -37.72 -3.21
N ASP A 135 35.40 -38.06 -4.51
CA ASP A 135 34.79 -37.19 -5.55
C ASP A 135 33.31 -36.91 -5.28
N THR A 136 32.57 -37.87 -4.72
CA THR A 136 31.19 -37.72 -4.35
C THR A 136 30.95 -36.66 -3.27
N GLU A 137 31.88 -36.51 -2.34
CA GLU A 137 31.81 -35.48 -1.29
C GLU A 137 32.10 -34.09 -1.88
N LEU A 138 33.12 -34.00 -2.76
CA LEU A 138 33.39 -32.75 -3.48
C LEU A 138 32.21 -32.30 -4.35
N GLU A 139 31.58 -33.24 -5.07
CA GLU A 139 30.40 -32.96 -5.92
C GLU A 139 29.18 -32.55 -5.08
N SER A 140 29.03 -33.10 -3.87
CA SER A 140 28.01 -32.67 -2.92
C SER A 140 28.17 -31.21 -2.50
N GLU A 141 29.39 -30.79 -2.15
CA GLU A 141 29.71 -29.40 -1.78
C GLU A 141 29.48 -28.44 -2.96
N LYS A 142 29.91 -28.86 -4.16
CA LYS A 142 29.69 -28.10 -5.38
C LYS A 142 28.18 -27.89 -5.65
N SER A 143 27.39 -28.95 -5.58
CA SER A 143 25.92 -28.89 -5.76
C SER A 143 25.26 -28.04 -4.69
N SER A 144 25.80 -28.02 -3.46
CA SER A 144 25.32 -27.16 -2.39
C SER A 144 25.54 -25.66 -2.71
N LEU A 145 26.76 -25.34 -3.17
CA LEU A 145 27.13 -23.98 -3.58
C LEU A 145 26.26 -23.50 -4.75
N GLU A 146 26.08 -24.31 -5.79
CA GLU A 146 25.26 -23.99 -6.96
C GLU A 146 23.81 -23.73 -6.57
N ARG A 147 23.22 -24.53 -5.68
CA ARG A 147 21.87 -24.29 -5.16
C ARG A 147 21.74 -22.95 -4.46
N GLN A 148 22.70 -22.59 -3.61
CA GLN A 148 22.67 -21.31 -2.89
C GLN A 148 22.87 -20.12 -3.82
N GLN A 149 23.74 -20.24 -4.84
CA GLN A 149 23.93 -19.22 -5.87
C GLN A 149 22.65 -18.99 -6.67
N ASN A 150 21.97 -20.08 -7.07
CA ASN A 150 20.67 -19.99 -7.78
C ASN A 150 19.60 -19.35 -6.91
N SER A 151 19.54 -19.70 -5.62
CA SER A 151 18.62 -19.07 -4.68
C SER A 151 18.90 -17.57 -4.51
N LEU A 152 20.16 -17.17 -4.43
CA LEU A 152 20.56 -15.76 -4.36
C LEU A 152 20.15 -15.00 -5.63
N ALA A 153 20.37 -15.60 -6.80
CA ALA A 153 19.97 -14.98 -8.07
C ALA A 153 18.45 -14.73 -8.13
N SER A 154 17.64 -15.73 -7.73
CA SER A 154 16.18 -15.60 -7.66
C SER A 154 15.73 -14.51 -6.68
N LEU A 155 16.35 -14.41 -5.49
CA LEU A 155 16.02 -13.36 -4.52
C LEU A 155 16.37 -11.96 -5.04
N LYS A 156 17.48 -11.81 -5.75
CA LYS A 156 17.88 -10.54 -6.37
C LYS A 156 16.93 -10.12 -7.49
N GLU A 157 16.44 -11.06 -8.28
CA GLU A 157 15.43 -10.83 -9.29
C GLU A 157 14.12 -10.33 -8.66
N GLN A 158 13.61 -11.05 -7.64
CA GLN A 158 12.40 -10.63 -6.91
C GLN A 158 12.56 -9.25 -6.26
N GLN A 159 13.74 -8.95 -5.69
CA GLN A 159 14.03 -7.62 -5.14
C GLN A 159 13.98 -6.54 -6.23
N SER A 160 14.51 -6.82 -7.41
CA SER A 160 14.48 -5.89 -8.56
C SER A 160 13.05 -5.65 -9.03
N GLU A 161 12.22 -6.69 -9.12
CA GLU A 161 10.80 -6.59 -9.48
C GLU A 161 9.99 -5.75 -8.48
N LEU A 162 10.24 -5.92 -7.17
CA LEU A 162 9.62 -5.09 -6.14
C LEU A 162 10.03 -3.63 -6.25
N LYS A 163 11.32 -3.35 -6.54
CA LYS A 163 11.81 -2.00 -6.79
C LYS A 163 11.11 -1.37 -7.99
N GLU A 164 11.02 -2.10 -9.10
CA GLU A 164 10.39 -1.61 -10.33
C GLU A 164 8.89 -1.35 -10.12
N SER A 165 8.20 -2.24 -9.41
CA SER A 165 6.80 -2.07 -9.03
C SER A 165 6.57 -0.82 -8.19
N LEU A 166 7.43 -0.57 -7.19
CA LEU A 166 7.37 0.63 -6.36
C LEU A 166 7.66 1.90 -7.18
N LEU A 167 8.69 1.89 -8.03
CA LEU A 167 9.01 3.03 -8.89
C LEU A 167 7.89 3.32 -9.89
N THR A 168 7.25 2.28 -10.44
CA THR A 168 6.11 2.42 -11.33
C THR A 168 4.92 3.03 -10.61
N LEU A 169 4.59 2.56 -9.40
CA LEU A 169 3.53 3.12 -8.58
C LEU A 169 3.76 4.60 -8.25
N LEU A 170 5.01 5.00 -8.02
CA LEU A 170 5.40 6.38 -7.74
C LEU A 170 5.56 7.26 -8.99
N GLY A 171 5.36 6.71 -10.19
CA GLY A 171 5.57 7.42 -11.46
C GLY A 171 7.04 7.72 -11.79
N LEU A 172 7.95 6.95 -11.22
CA LEU A 172 9.40 7.07 -11.38
C LEU A 172 9.98 5.93 -12.25
N SER A 173 9.13 5.27 -13.04
CA SER A 173 9.52 4.17 -13.92
C SER A 173 10.70 4.55 -14.83
N GLY A 174 11.67 3.64 -14.95
CA GLY A 174 12.88 3.84 -15.76
C GLY A 174 13.99 4.69 -15.11
N ARG A 175 13.77 5.22 -13.89
CA ARG A 175 14.84 5.90 -13.15
C ARG A 175 15.75 4.90 -12.45
N THR A 176 17.05 5.01 -12.70
CA THR A 176 18.09 4.15 -12.11
C THR A 176 18.78 4.78 -10.89
N ASP A 177 18.62 6.08 -10.72
CA ASP A 177 19.26 6.91 -9.68
C ASP A 177 18.45 6.96 -8.36
N VAL A 178 17.35 6.21 -8.27
CA VAL A 178 16.49 6.16 -7.08
C VAL A 178 16.93 5.04 -6.16
N GLU A 179 17.23 5.38 -4.91
CA GLU A 179 17.46 4.43 -3.83
C GLU A 179 16.22 4.36 -2.92
N ILE A 180 15.85 3.13 -2.54
CA ILE A 180 14.76 2.90 -1.59
C ILE A 180 15.37 2.92 -0.20
N GLY A 181 14.90 3.83 0.65
CA GLY A 181 15.33 3.94 2.03
C GLY A 181 14.88 2.77 2.90
N THR A 182 15.48 2.67 4.09
CA THR A 182 15.10 1.69 5.11
C THR A 182 13.80 2.12 5.80
N VAL A 183 13.02 1.14 6.23
CA VAL A 183 11.84 1.39 7.05
C VAL A 183 12.27 1.88 8.44
N PRO A 184 11.66 2.95 8.98
CA PRO A 184 11.97 3.47 10.31
C PRO A 184 11.72 2.42 11.40
N ASP A 185 12.29 2.63 12.58
CA ASP A 185 12.00 1.79 13.74
C ASP A 185 10.54 1.98 14.19
N PRO A 186 9.88 0.91 14.66
CA PRO A 186 8.49 0.99 15.09
C PRO A 186 8.35 1.89 16.32
N ASP A 187 7.37 2.79 16.32
CA ASP A 187 7.00 3.56 17.50
C ASP A 187 6.21 2.69 18.47
N MET A 188 6.93 2.01 19.36
CA MET A 188 6.32 1.14 20.37
C MET A 188 5.38 1.88 21.33
N THR A 189 5.54 3.20 21.50
CA THR A 189 4.64 4.00 22.34
C THR A 189 3.29 4.15 21.66
N ALA A 190 3.29 4.53 20.38
CA ALA A 190 2.07 4.64 19.58
C ALA A 190 1.39 3.27 19.43
N ILE A 191 2.15 2.21 19.14
CA ILE A 191 1.63 0.85 18.96
C ILE A 191 0.95 0.33 20.22
N ARG A 192 1.54 0.54 21.40
CA ARG A 192 0.96 0.11 22.69
C ARG A 192 -0.21 0.98 23.14
N ALA A 193 -0.36 2.18 22.62
CA ALA A 193 -1.48 3.07 22.91
C ALA A 193 -2.74 2.76 22.09
N VAL A 194 -2.66 1.85 21.10
CA VAL A 194 -3.79 1.43 20.25
C VAL A 194 -4.89 0.81 21.11
N SER A 195 -6.14 1.26 20.91
CA SER A 195 -7.32 0.76 21.61
C SER A 195 -8.49 0.59 20.65
N VAL A 196 -8.89 -0.66 20.43
CA VAL A 196 -10.03 -1.00 19.58
C VAL A 196 -11.31 -0.28 20.03
N GLU A 197 -11.54 -0.18 21.33
CA GLU A 197 -12.73 0.46 21.91
C GLU A 197 -12.82 1.95 21.56
N ASN A 198 -11.68 2.63 21.53
CA ASN A 198 -11.61 4.05 21.18
C ASN A 198 -11.75 4.27 19.67
N ASP A 199 -11.20 3.36 18.88
CA ASP A 199 -11.11 3.50 17.43
C ASP A 199 -12.31 2.92 16.69
N LEU A 200 -13.11 2.05 17.35
CA LEU A 200 -14.21 1.31 16.73
C LEU A 200 -15.23 2.20 16.01
N GLN A 201 -15.67 3.25 16.70
CA GLN A 201 -16.68 4.16 16.11
C GLN A 201 -16.12 4.89 14.88
N THR A 202 -14.85 5.27 14.92
CA THR A 202 -14.16 5.92 13.79
C THR A 202 -14.02 4.94 12.63
N ALA A 203 -13.59 3.71 12.87
CA ALA A 203 -13.46 2.68 11.86
C ALA A 203 -14.80 2.36 11.18
N ILE A 204 -15.91 2.22 11.96
CA ILE A 204 -17.24 2.00 11.39
C ILE A 204 -17.67 3.19 10.53
N SER A 205 -17.49 4.42 11.00
CA SER A 205 -17.91 5.62 10.26
C SER A 205 -17.09 5.89 8.99
N ASN A 206 -15.90 5.34 8.90
CA ASN A 206 -15.04 5.42 7.74
C ASN A 206 -15.17 4.20 6.81
N ASP A 207 -15.79 3.10 7.25
CA ASP A 207 -15.94 1.90 6.42
C ASP A 207 -16.69 2.18 5.12
N PRO A 208 -16.13 1.87 3.94
CA PRO A 208 -16.72 2.23 2.65
C PRO A 208 -18.11 1.63 2.44
N THR A 209 -18.34 0.40 2.92
CA THR A 209 -19.62 -0.30 2.79
C THR A 209 -20.68 0.37 3.67
N TRP A 210 -20.35 0.66 4.92
CA TRP A 210 -21.22 1.36 5.83
C TRP A 210 -21.57 2.76 5.32
N VAL A 211 -20.58 3.53 4.85
CA VAL A 211 -20.77 4.86 4.26
C VAL A 211 -21.66 4.80 3.02
N SER A 212 -21.48 3.81 2.17
CA SER A 212 -22.32 3.60 0.96
C SER A 212 -23.77 3.32 1.33
N GLU A 213 -24.01 2.42 2.29
CA GLU A 213 -25.36 2.09 2.76
C GLU A 213 -26.02 3.28 3.47
N MET A 214 -25.27 4.06 4.23
CA MET A 214 -25.78 5.28 4.89
C MET A 214 -26.20 6.37 3.89
N LYS A 215 -25.52 6.47 2.76
CA LYS A 215 -25.84 7.43 1.68
C LYS A 215 -26.94 6.93 0.74
N SER A 216 -27.25 5.62 0.72
CA SER A 216 -28.23 5.05 -0.19
C SER A 216 -29.64 5.58 0.08
N LYS A 217 -30.34 6.01 -0.97
CA LYS A 217 -31.73 6.45 -0.88
C LYS A 217 -32.65 5.30 -1.25
N VAL A 218 -33.50 4.88 -0.32
CA VAL A 218 -34.48 3.81 -0.54
C VAL A 218 -35.89 4.28 -0.26
N THR A 219 -36.85 3.82 -1.06
CA THR A 219 -38.28 4.07 -0.92
C THR A 219 -39.01 2.77 -0.62
N GLY A 220 -40.11 2.85 0.12
CA GLY A 220 -40.86 1.69 0.59
C GLY A 220 -40.40 1.16 1.97
N THR A 221 -41.33 0.56 2.71
CA THR A 221 -41.10 0.11 4.09
C THR A 221 -40.12 -1.06 4.12
N ASP A 222 -40.30 -2.07 3.26
CA ASP A 222 -39.47 -3.27 3.20
C ASP A 222 -38.03 -2.94 2.80
N ASN A 223 -37.85 -2.04 1.86
CA ASN A 223 -36.53 -1.56 1.44
C ASN A 223 -35.81 -0.77 2.56
N ARG A 224 -36.54 -0.03 3.39
CA ARG A 224 -35.94 0.67 4.55
C ARG A 224 -35.49 -0.31 5.63
N GLU A 225 -36.27 -1.37 5.86
CA GLU A 225 -35.88 -2.39 6.84
C GLU A 225 -34.67 -3.18 6.35
N LEU A 226 -34.65 -3.57 5.07
CA LEU A 226 -33.51 -4.24 4.46
C LEU A 226 -32.24 -3.34 4.51
N ARG A 227 -32.38 -2.03 4.29
CA ARG A 227 -31.28 -1.09 4.45
C ARG A 227 -30.73 -1.03 5.87
N LYS A 228 -31.61 -1.02 6.88
CA LYS A 228 -31.16 -1.06 8.29
C LYS A 228 -30.37 -2.34 8.60
N GLN A 229 -30.81 -3.49 8.08
CA GLN A 229 -30.07 -4.75 8.21
C GLN A 229 -28.70 -4.64 7.58
N ARG A 230 -28.57 -4.15 6.34
CA ARG A 230 -27.27 -3.97 5.66
C ARG A 230 -26.34 -3.01 6.40
N ILE A 231 -26.88 -1.91 6.95
CA ILE A 231 -26.10 -0.98 7.79
C ILE A 231 -25.58 -1.70 9.06
N SER A 232 -26.43 -2.52 9.70
CA SER A 232 -26.04 -3.29 10.88
C SER A 232 -24.98 -4.34 10.54
N GLU A 233 -25.14 -5.06 9.43
CA GLU A 233 -24.17 -6.03 8.91
C GLU A 233 -22.83 -5.37 8.58
N ALA A 234 -22.85 -4.21 7.90
CA ALA A 234 -21.64 -3.44 7.59
C ALA A 234 -20.92 -2.99 8.87
N SER A 235 -21.67 -2.52 9.90
CA SER A 235 -21.07 -2.17 11.19
C SER A 235 -20.42 -3.38 11.88
N GLN A 236 -21.08 -4.53 11.87
CA GLN A 236 -20.53 -5.76 12.46
C GLN A 236 -19.30 -6.25 11.72
N ASN A 237 -19.31 -6.19 10.39
CA ASN A 237 -18.16 -6.58 9.57
C ASN A 237 -16.97 -5.64 9.79
N ALA A 238 -17.19 -4.35 9.88
CA ALA A 238 -16.15 -3.36 10.22
C ALA A 238 -15.55 -3.62 11.60
N GLU A 239 -16.37 -3.96 12.61
CA GLU A 239 -15.91 -4.34 13.95
C GLU A 239 -15.07 -5.62 13.89
N ILE A 240 -15.55 -6.67 13.22
CA ILE A 240 -14.82 -7.94 13.07
C ILE A 240 -13.46 -7.71 12.39
N SER A 241 -13.43 -6.94 11.32
CA SER A 241 -12.21 -6.61 10.59
C SER A 241 -11.23 -5.83 11.46
N LEU A 242 -11.68 -4.83 12.21
CA LEU A 242 -10.84 -4.05 13.10
C LEU A 242 -10.25 -4.93 14.23
N ARG A 243 -11.07 -5.80 14.85
CA ARG A 243 -10.61 -6.72 15.90
C ARG A 243 -9.58 -7.71 15.35
N SER A 244 -9.82 -8.26 14.16
CA SER A 244 -8.86 -9.16 13.50
C SER A 244 -7.53 -8.46 13.21
N THR A 245 -7.57 -7.22 12.70
CA THR A 245 -6.36 -6.43 12.43
C THR A 245 -5.63 -6.10 13.74
N TYR A 246 -6.35 -5.83 14.83
CA TYR A 246 -5.77 -5.63 16.15
C TYR A 246 -5.10 -6.89 16.70
N GLU A 247 -5.73 -8.05 16.55
CA GLU A 247 -5.13 -9.34 16.93
C GLU A 247 -3.84 -9.61 16.15
N ASN A 248 -3.83 -9.31 14.85
CA ASN A 248 -2.63 -9.41 14.03
C ASN A 248 -1.53 -8.46 14.54
N LEU A 249 -1.88 -7.24 14.93
CA LEU A 249 -0.93 -6.30 15.53
C LEU A 249 -0.35 -6.84 16.84
N GLN A 250 -1.19 -7.38 17.74
CA GLN A 250 -0.72 -7.97 19.01
C GLN A 250 0.20 -9.18 18.80
N ASN A 251 -0.12 -10.01 17.80
CA ASN A 251 0.75 -11.12 17.41
C ASN A 251 2.10 -10.62 16.87
N ALA A 252 2.09 -9.56 16.05
CA ALA A 252 3.32 -8.96 15.53
C ALA A 252 4.17 -8.32 16.64
N VAL A 253 3.55 -7.67 17.64
CA VAL A 253 4.26 -7.17 18.84
C VAL A 253 4.96 -8.31 19.58
N SER A 254 4.25 -9.40 19.82
CA SER A 254 4.83 -10.56 20.52
C SER A 254 5.98 -11.19 19.74
N GLN A 255 5.86 -11.28 18.41
CA GLN A 255 6.93 -11.79 17.55
C GLN A 255 8.14 -10.85 17.54
N TYR A 256 7.92 -9.53 17.52
CA TYR A 256 8.99 -8.55 17.57
C TYR A 256 9.77 -8.62 18.89
N GLU A 257 9.08 -8.68 20.03
CA GLU A 257 9.73 -8.82 21.36
C GLU A 257 10.51 -10.13 21.49
N ALA A 258 9.98 -11.22 20.95
CA ALA A 258 10.70 -12.50 20.88
C ALA A 258 11.94 -12.43 19.99
N ALA A 259 11.83 -11.77 18.82
CA ALA A 259 12.95 -11.59 17.89
C ALA A 259 14.04 -10.67 18.47
N GLU A 260 13.65 -9.61 19.21
CA GLU A 260 14.60 -8.74 19.93
C GLU A 260 15.43 -9.51 20.96
N SER A 261 14.76 -10.37 21.73
CA SER A 261 15.44 -11.24 22.71
C SER A 261 16.39 -12.24 22.02
N ALA A 262 15.94 -12.86 20.93
CA ALA A 262 16.76 -13.80 20.15
C ALA A 262 17.97 -13.11 19.50
N TYR A 263 17.76 -11.89 18.95
CA TYR A 263 18.82 -11.07 18.38
C TYR A 263 19.88 -10.69 19.42
N SER A 264 19.46 -10.30 20.63
CA SER A 264 20.37 -10.00 21.73
C SER A 264 21.23 -11.22 22.10
N ALA A 265 20.65 -12.42 22.15
CA ALA A 265 21.39 -13.65 22.41
C ALA A 265 22.36 -13.99 21.25
N ALA A 266 21.92 -13.83 19.99
CA ALA A 266 22.77 -14.05 18.81
C ALA A 266 23.96 -13.07 18.78
N LYS A 267 23.75 -11.81 19.17
CA LYS A 267 24.82 -10.82 19.30
C LYS A 267 25.87 -11.21 20.33
N GLN A 268 25.46 -11.67 21.52
CA GLN A 268 26.37 -12.14 22.55
C GLN A 268 27.17 -13.38 22.10
N ALA A 269 26.51 -14.31 21.39
CA ALA A 269 27.19 -15.48 20.80
C ALA A 269 28.22 -15.04 19.76
N TRP A 270 27.88 -14.10 18.89
CA TRP A 270 28.78 -13.54 17.88
C TRP A 270 30.00 -12.83 18.50
N ASP A 271 29.79 -12.00 19.52
CA ASP A 271 30.90 -11.37 20.27
C ASP A 271 31.85 -12.41 20.85
N THR A 272 31.33 -13.56 21.28
CA THR A 272 32.15 -14.69 21.77
C THR A 272 32.93 -15.35 20.64
N VAL A 273 32.32 -15.54 19.48
CA VAL A 273 32.98 -16.09 18.27
C VAL A 273 34.13 -15.17 17.84
N GLN A 274 33.91 -13.86 17.79
CA GLN A 274 34.94 -12.87 17.43
C GLN A 274 36.12 -12.90 18.40
N LYS A 275 35.88 -12.97 19.72
CA LYS A 275 36.92 -13.08 20.74
C LYS A 275 37.73 -14.36 20.58
N LYS A 276 37.09 -15.50 20.34
CA LYS A 276 37.77 -16.79 20.10
C LYS A 276 38.59 -16.75 18.81
N GLN A 277 38.10 -16.13 17.77
CA GLN A 277 38.81 -15.96 16.50
C GLN A 277 40.05 -15.08 16.70
N ALA A 278 39.93 -13.96 17.41
CA ALA A 278 41.07 -13.08 17.73
C ALA A 278 42.14 -13.80 18.55
N ALA A 279 41.75 -14.76 19.40
CA ALA A 279 42.66 -15.60 20.17
C ALA A 279 43.24 -16.78 19.37
N GLY A 280 42.91 -16.94 18.08
CA GLY A 280 43.37 -18.04 17.25
C GLY A 280 42.75 -19.40 17.59
N MET A 281 41.63 -19.41 18.33
CA MET A 281 40.98 -20.63 18.85
C MET A 281 39.94 -21.23 17.93
N LEU A 282 39.67 -20.59 16.78
CA LEU A 282 38.64 -21.05 15.85
C LEU A 282 39.21 -21.35 14.46
N SER A 283 38.65 -22.39 13.83
CA SER A 283 38.84 -22.60 12.39
C SER A 283 38.06 -21.57 11.57
N LYS A 284 38.50 -21.34 10.33
CA LYS A 284 37.80 -20.45 9.41
C LYS A 284 36.32 -20.85 9.24
N ASN A 285 36.03 -22.15 9.12
CA ASN A 285 34.65 -22.62 8.97
C ASN A 285 33.81 -22.39 10.22
N ALA A 286 34.37 -22.56 11.42
CA ALA A 286 33.67 -22.28 12.67
C ALA A 286 33.37 -20.78 12.82
N TYR A 287 34.26 -19.89 12.38
CA TYR A 287 34.06 -18.46 12.35
C TYR A 287 32.93 -18.09 11.38
N LEU A 288 32.99 -18.57 10.12
CA LEU A 288 31.95 -18.31 9.10
C LEU A 288 30.58 -18.85 9.51
N SER A 289 30.52 -20.00 10.17
CA SER A 289 29.29 -20.55 10.74
C SER A 289 28.70 -19.63 11.82
N GLY A 290 29.54 -19.08 12.68
CA GLY A 290 29.12 -18.11 13.70
C GLY A 290 28.63 -16.79 13.09
N GLU A 291 29.28 -16.30 12.04
CA GLU A 291 28.90 -15.14 11.28
C GLU A 291 27.53 -15.35 10.61
N SER A 292 27.33 -16.48 9.94
CA SER A 292 26.06 -16.85 9.31
C SER A 292 24.92 -16.94 10.33
N ALA A 293 25.16 -17.51 11.51
CA ALA A 293 24.17 -17.56 12.59
C ALA A 293 23.80 -16.17 13.10
N TRP A 294 24.77 -15.28 13.26
CA TRP A 294 24.55 -13.88 13.62
C TRP A 294 23.68 -13.16 12.59
N LEU A 295 24.04 -13.24 11.31
CA LEU A 295 23.33 -12.57 10.22
C LEU A 295 21.91 -13.12 10.02
N SER A 296 21.71 -14.42 10.26
CA SER A 296 20.36 -15.01 10.29
C SER A 296 19.51 -14.43 11.43
N GLY A 297 20.11 -14.21 12.60
CA GLY A 297 19.45 -13.53 13.73
C GLY A 297 19.08 -12.07 13.40
N GLU A 298 19.98 -11.36 12.73
CA GLU A 298 19.74 -9.99 12.27
C GLU A 298 18.62 -9.93 11.22
N ALA A 299 18.62 -10.84 10.26
CA ALA A 299 17.57 -10.94 9.25
C ALA A 299 16.19 -11.26 9.88
N ALA A 300 16.16 -12.16 10.87
CA ALA A 300 14.94 -12.49 11.60
C ALA A 300 14.40 -11.28 12.39
N MET A 301 15.28 -10.51 13.04
CA MET A 301 14.92 -9.27 13.72
C MET A 301 14.37 -8.22 12.76
N ASN A 302 15.02 -8.01 11.61
CA ASN A 302 14.55 -7.11 10.59
C ASN A 302 13.18 -7.54 10.03
N THR A 303 12.97 -8.83 9.80
CA THR A 303 11.67 -9.36 9.37
C THR A 303 10.58 -9.10 10.40
N ALA A 304 10.85 -9.36 11.69
CA ALA A 304 9.88 -9.10 12.76
C ALA A 304 9.55 -7.60 12.89
N LYS A 305 10.57 -6.73 12.75
CA LYS A 305 10.39 -5.28 12.70
C LYS A 305 9.46 -4.86 11.56
N LEU A 306 9.71 -5.33 10.35
CA LEU A 306 8.91 -4.99 9.17
C LEU A 306 7.48 -5.51 9.29
N ASN A 307 7.30 -6.72 9.81
CA ASN A 307 5.98 -7.28 10.08
C ASN A 307 5.21 -6.45 11.10
N LEU A 308 5.87 -5.97 12.16
CA LEU A 308 5.24 -5.11 13.16
C LEU A 308 4.82 -3.77 12.57
N VAL A 309 5.70 -3.11 11.80
CA VAL A 309 5.39 -1.85 11.11
C VAL A 309 4.20 -2.05 10.17
N SER A 310 4.22 -3.11 9.35
CA SER A 310 3.14 -3.43 8.41
C SER A 310 1.81 -3.72 9.12
N ALA A 311 1.84 -4.43 10.24
CA ALA A 311 0.64 -4.72 11.03
C ALA A 311 0.05 -3.45 11.66
N TYR A 312 0.91 -2.54 12.14
CA TYR A 312 0.48 -1.26 12.68
C TYR A 312 -0.10 -0.35 11.59
N GLU A 313 0.55 -0.23 10.44
CA GLU A 313 0.05 0.51 9.28
C GLU A 313 -1.30 -0.05 8.82
N SER A 314 -1.44 -1.38 8.74
CA SER A 314 -2.72 -2.03 8.39
C SER A 314 -3.84 -1.69 9.36
N TYR A 315 -3.53 -1.62 10.66
CA TYR A 315 -4.49 -1.19 11.67
C TYR A 315 -4.91 0.28 11.47
N VAL A 316 -3.94 1.17 11.27
CA VAL A 316 -4.21 2.60 11.03
C VAL A 316 -5.06 2.81 9.77
N TRP A 317 -4.75 2.11 8.68
CA TRP A 317 -5.52 2.16 7.45
C TRP A 317 -6.93 1.58 7.62
N GLN A 318 -7.09 0.51 8.41
CA GLN A 318 -8.41 -0.04 8.72
C GLN A 318 -9.27 0.98 9.48
N VAL A 319 -8.71 1.71 10.45
CA VAL A 319 -9.40 2.79 11.16
C VAL A 319 -9.75 3.94 10.21
N ALA A 320 -8.89 4.24 9.25
CA ALA A 320 -9.12 5.25 8.23
C ALA A 320 -10.15 4.83 7.15
N GLY A 321 -10.55 3.55 7.11
CA GLY A 321 -11.47 3.00 6.10
C GLY A 321 -10.83 2.77 4.73
N VAL A 322 -9.49 2.63 4.70
CA VAL A 322 -8.73 2.32 3.47
C VAL A 322 -8.54 0.81 3.36
N GLU A 323 -9.06 0.21 2.28
CA GLU A 323 -8.84 -1.20 1.99
C GLU A 323 -7.38 -1.42 1.53
N THR A 324 -6.54 -1.94 2.44
CA THR A 324 -5.23 -2.45 2.06
C THR A 324 -5.40 -3.86 1.54
N GLY A 325 -4.94 -4.18 0.32
CA GLY A 325 -5.16 -5.46 -0.37
C GLY A 325 -4.78 -6.74 0.39
N ALA A 326 -4.34 -6.65 1.65
CA ALA A 326 -4.10 -7.78 2.54
C ALA A 326 -5.41 -8.42 3.08
N SER A 327 -6.54 -7.71 3.05
CA SER A 327 -7.85 -8.23 3.51
C SER A 327 -8.65 -8.91 2.39
N ALA A 328 -8.30 -8.73 1.14
CA ALA A 328 -8.99 -9.33 -0.01
C ALA A 328 -8.76 -10.85 -0.19
N GLY A 329 -7.82 -11.44 0.56
CA GLY A 329 -7.47 -12.86 0.45
C GLY A 329 -8.31 -13.83 1.30
N ALA A 330 -9.12 -13.33 2.23
CA ALA A 330 -9.82 -14.19 3.22
C ALA A 330 -11.28 -14.55 2.87
N SER A 331 -11.87 -13.95 1.83
CA SER A 331 -13.29 -14.17 1.48
C SER A 331 -13.58 -15.04 0.26
N GLY A 332 -12.59 -15.72 -0.31
CA GLY A 332 -12.75 -16.53 -1.53
C GLY A 332 -12.33 -17.98 -1.39
N GLY A 333 -13.01 -18.80 -0.56
CA GLY A 333 -12.63 -20.21 -0.46
C GLY A 333 -13.60 -21.13 0.28
N GLY A 334 -14.90 -20.93 0.10
CA GLY A 334 -15.94 -21.80 0.66
C GLY A 334 -16.81 -22.48 -0.42
N GLY A 335 -16.20 -23.05 -1.46
CA GLY A 335 -16.88 -23.93 -2.41
C GLY A 335 -16.72 -25.38 -1.98
N ALA A 336 -17.69 -25.93 -1.23
CA ALA A 336 -17.74 -27.36 -0.97
C ALA A 336 -17.95 -28.13 -2.28
N PRO A 337 -17.24 -29.26 -2.55
CA PRO A 337 -17.58 -30.13 -3.62
C PRO A 337 -18.82 -30.94 -3.24
N ALA A 338 -19.90 -30.81 -4.04
CA ALA A 338 -21.04 -31.68 -3.97
C ALA A 338 -20.59 -33.09 -4.32
N GLY A 339 -20.91 -34.04 -3.44
CA GLY A 339 -20.60 -35.42 -3.59
C GLY A 339 -21.43 -36.12 -4.68
N ARG A 340 -20.80 -37.06 -5.21
CA ARG A 340 -21.40 -38.32 -5.68
C ARG A 340 -20.50 -39.46 -5.30
#